data_d97ab19af591f930549831dda0af05b6
#
_entry.id   d97ab19af591f930549831dda0af05b6
#
_cell.length_a   1.000
_cell.length_b   1.000
_cell.length_c   1.000
_cell.angle_alpha   90.00
_cell.angle_beta   90.00
_cell.angle_gamma   90.00
#
_symmetry.space_group_name_H-M   'P 1'
#
loop_
_entity.id
_entity.type
_entity.pdbx_description
1 polymer ?
#
loop_
_entity_poly.entity_id
_entity_poly.type
_entity_poly.pdbx_seq_one_letter_code
_entity_poly.pdbx_strand_id
1 'polypeptide(L)'
;DPVLHPEILTKYGISANSVVVSCEETGKNQVISFSDIIVSQQNYYGYSSESEFDAEGQLTSAVAAVTSDNDKKIYLLRGHGESAISQELGELLTKNSMTTSNLNLLETASVPDDCDLLIINNPTSDLGTDEYTELHNYLYQGGNVLLLRGVTDKELTNFNELMEDYGMTMVNSYIGDR
;
A
#
# COMPACT_ATOMS: atom_id res chain seq x y z
N ASP A 1 29.28 -10.77 14.46
CA ASP A 1 30.36 -9.83 14.11
C ASP A 1 30.45 -9.73 12.58
N PRO A 2 30.18 -8.56 11.98
CA PRO A 2 30.20 -8.37 10.51
C PRO A 2 31.56 -8.71 9.87
N VAL A 3 32.63 -8.54 10.60
CA VAL A 3 33.99 -8.81 10.12
C VAL A 3 34.24 -10.33 10.03
N LEU A 4 33.61 -11.11 10.87
CA LEU A 4 33.77 -12.57 10.88
C LEU A 4 32.84 -13.28 9.87
N HIS A 5 31.75 -12.61 9.46
CA HIS A 5 30.71 -13.18 8.59
C HIS A 5 30.30 -12.21 7.45
N PRO A 6 31.24 -11.80 6.59
CA PRO A 6 30.94 -10.90 5.48
C PRO A 6 29.97 -11.50 4.46
N GLU A 7 29.93 -12.83 4.36
CA GLU A 7 29.01 -13.57 3.49
C GLU A 7 27.54 -13.34 3.85
N ILE A 8 27.23 -13.16 5.14
CA ILE A 8 25.87 -12.87 5.61
C ILE A 8 25.44 -11.47 5.17
N LEU A 9 26.35 -10.49 5.30
CA LEU A 9 26.08 -9.13 4.87
C LEU A 9 25.78 -9.07 3.37
N THR A 10 26.56 -9.77 2.57
CA THR A 10 26.37 -9.83 1.11
C THR A 10 25.09 -10.57 0.75
N LYS A 11 24.83 -11.71 1.40
CA LYS A 11 23.64 -12.53 1.12
C LYS A 11 22.34 -11.78 1.32
N TYR A 12 22.25 -10.97 2.35
CA TYR A 12 21.03 -10.24 2.72
C TYR A 12 21.07 -8.75 2.37
N GLY A 13 22.14 -8.27 1.74
CA GLY A 13 22.29 -6.86 1.33
C GLY A 13 22.27 -5.86 2.50
N ILE A 14 22.77 -6.27 3.69
CA ILE A 14 22.69 -5.49 4.92
C ILE A 14 24.03 -4.84 5.28
N SER A 15 23.97 -3.70 5.94
CA SER A 15 25.05 -3.14 6.75
C SER A 15 25.00 -3.68 8.18
N ALA A 16 25.91 -3.31 9.05
CA ALA A 16 25.87 -3.70 10.46
C ALA A 16 24.57 -3.23 11.17
N ASN A 17 24.25 -3.84 12.34
CA ASN A 17 23.14 -3.48 13.20
C ASN A 17 21.74 -3.71 12.58
N SER A 18 21.52 -4.90 12.08
CA SER A 18 20.23 -5.34 11.57
C SER A 18 19.86 -6.72 12.13
N VAL A 19 18.57 -7.01 12.18
CA VAL A 19 18.03 -8.34 12.45
C VAL A 19 17.52 -8.92 11.15
N VAL A 20 17.87 -10.15 10.84
CA VAL A 20 17.36 -10.88 9.67
C VAL A 20 16.46 -12.00 10.15
N VAL A 21 15.22 -11.98 9.71
CA VAL A 21 14.28 -13.08 9.87
C VAL A 21 14.20 -13.82 8.55
N SER A 22 14.39 -15.13 8.53
CA SER A 22 14.31 -15.94 7.31
C SER A 22 13.52 -17.21 7.55
N CYS A 23 12.79 -17.66 6.53
CA CYS A 23 12.08 -18.91 6.52
C CYS A 23 12.68 -19.80 5.42
N GLU A 24 13.16 -20.98 5.77
CA GLU A 24 13.75 -21.92 4.79
C GLU A 24 12.68 -22.54 3.89
N GLU A 25 11.47 -22.72 4.41
CA GLU A 25 10.35 -23.35 3.69
C GLU A 25 9.85 -22.46 2.55
N THR A 26 9.69 -21.16 2.78
CA THR A 26 9.25 -20.18 1.77
C THR A 26 10.41 -19.57 0.97
N GLY A 27 11.64 -19.70 1.47
CA GLY A 27 12.82 -19.04 0.92
C GLY A 27 12.86 -17.53 1.13
N LYS A 28 11.87 -16.97 1.83
CA LYS A 28 11.75 -15.54 2.10
C LYS A 28 12.64 -15.08 3.25
N ASN A 29 13.04 -13.82 3.18
CA ASN A 29 13.75 -13.16 4.26
C ASN A 29 13.27 -11.71 4.41
N GLN A 30 13.32 -11.20 5.63
CA GLN A 30 13.00 -9.82 6.01
C GLN A 30 14.15 -9.26 6.84
N VAL A 31 14.63 -8.08 6.45
CA VAL A 31 15.67 -7.35 7.18
C VAL A 31 15.02 -6.23 7.98
N ILE A 32 15.29 -6.20 9.28
CA ILE A 32 14.83 -5.16 10.21
C ILE A 32 16.05 -4.34 10.61
N SER A 33 16.04 -3.05 10.29
CA SER A 33 17.08 -2.14 10.75
C SER A 33 16.87 -1.80 12.23
N PHE A 34 17.95 -1.55 12.97
CA PHE A 34 17.85 -1.06 14.34
C PHE A 34 17.11 0.28 14.45
N SER A 35 17.17 1.11 13.42
CA SER A 35 16.40 2.36 13.34
C SER A 35 14.89 2.14 13.26
N ASP A 36 14.44 1.00 12.76
CA ASP A 36 13.02 0.65 12.68
C ASP A 36 12.48 0.10 14.01
N ILE A 37 13.39 -0.40 14.85
CA ILE A 37 13.06 -0.92 16.20
C ILE A 37 12.93 0.24 17.21
N ILE A 38 13.69 1.31 17.00
CA ILE A 38 13.69 2.49 17.89
C ILE A 38 13.03 3.64 17.13
N VAL A 39 11.74 3.84 17.36
CA VAL A 39 10.98 4.92 16.74
C VAL A 39 11.09 6.17 17.61
N SER A 40 11.71 7.23 17.09
CA SER A 40 11.76 8.52 17.75
C SER A 40 10.61 9.40 17.27
N GLN A 41 9.60 9.62 18.12
CA GLN A 41 8.54 10.59 17.83
C GLN A 41 8.97 11.98 18.29
N GLN A 42 9.06 12.92 17.35
CA GLN A 42 9.17 14.33 17.68
C GLN A 42 7.78 14.90 17.96
N ASN A 43 7.52 15.30 19.19
CA ASN A 43 6.30 16.02 19.52
C ASN A 43 6.28 17.39 18.80
N TYR A 44 5.09 17.76 18.28
CA TYR A 44 4.82 19.00 17.53
C TYR A 44 5.31 20.30 18.24
N TYR A 45 5.61 20.24 19.53
CA TYR A 45 6.11 21.34 20.33
C TYR A 45 7.61 21.32 20.62
N GLY A 46 8.37 20.36 20.06
CA GLY A 46 9.84 20.41 20.07
C GLY A 46 10.53 20.15 21.42
N TYR A 47 9.83 19.71 22.47
CA TYR A 47 10.38 19.65 23.82
C TYR A 47 10.58 18.24 24.41
N SER A 48 10.23 17.18 23.74
CA SER A 48 10.62 15.81 24.15
C SER A 48 10.63 14.87 22.95
N SER A 49 11.75 14.19 22.73
CA SER A 49 11.80 13.00 21.90
C SER A 49 11.49 11.82 22.81
N GLU A 50 10.30 11.26 22.70
CA GLU A 50 10.02 9.95 23.25
C GLU A 50 10.50 8.91 22.27
N SER A 51 11.37 8.00 22.71
CA SER A 51 11.80 6.85 21.94
C SER A 51 10.90 5.68 22.28
N GLU A 52 10.14 5.21 21.32
CA GLU A 52 9.31 4.03 21.44
C GLU A 52 10.10 2.81 20.96
N PHE A 53 10.07 1.72 21.71
CA PHE A 53 10.75 0.47 21.36
C PHE A 53 9.71 -0.50 20.78
N ASP A 54 9.72 -0.65 19.44
CA ASP A 54 8.76 -1.47 18.67
C ASP A 54 9.38 -2.80 18.18
N ALA A 55 10.22 -3.44 18.97
CA ALA A 55 10.84 -4.71 18.56
C ALA A 55 9.82 -5.83 18.37
N GLU A 56 8.78 -5.89 19.21
CA GLU A 56 7.75 -6.92 19.12
C GLU A 56 6.94 -6.78 17.83
N GLY A 57 6.48 -5.58 17.50
CA GLY A 57 5.74 -5.30 16.27
C GLY A 57 6.57 -5.64 15.03
N GLN A 58 7.83 -5.19 14.99
CA GLN A 58 8.73 -5.44 13.86
C GLN A 58 9.04 -6.94 13.67
N LEU A 59 9.35 -7.66 14.76
CA LEU A 59 9.64 -9.09 14.68
C LEU A 59 8.41 -9.92 14.33
N THR A 60 7.25 -9.61 14.89
CA THR A 60 6.00 -10.32 14.60
C THR A 60 5.59 -10.11 13.13
N SER A 61 5.68 -8.89 12.64
CA SER A 61 5.41 -8.58 11.23
C SER A 61 6.39 -9.29 10.30
N ALA A 62 7.68 -9.31 10.64
CA ALA A 62 8.69 -9.99 9.85
C ALA A 62 8.47 -11.50 9.81
N VAL A 63 8.12 -12.13 10.94
CA VAL A 63 7.79 -13.56 10.98
C VAL A 63 6.56 -13.84 10.12
N ALA A 64 5.49 -13.06 10.24
CA ALA A 64 4.30 -13.21 9.42
C ALA A 64 4.62 -13.07 7.92
N ALA A 65 5.46 -12.09 7.55
CA ALA A 65 5.86 -11.85 6.17
C ALA A 65 6.65 -13.03 5.57
N VAL A 66 7.64 -13.58 6.31
CA VAL A 66 8.46 -14.67 5.76
C VAL A 66 7.76 -16.03 5.77
N THR A 67 6.75 -16.22 6.62
CA THR A 67 5.99 -17.48 6.69
C THR A 67 4.73 -17.48 5.80
N SER A 68 4.33 -16.31 5.27
CA SER A 68 3.17 -16.21 4.38
C SER A 68 3.52 -16.65 2.98
N ASP A 69 2.76 -17.58 2.40
CA ASP A 69 2.86 -17.97 0.98
C ASP A 69 2.03 -17.05 0.07
N ASN A 70 1.32 -16.09 0.64
CA ASN A 70 0.35 -15.28 -0.06
C ASN A 70 0.86 -13.84 -0.27
N ASP A 71 1.70 -13.66 -1.30
CA ASP A 71 2.13 -12.33 -1.73
C ASP A 71 0.94 -11.61 -2.37
N LYS A 72 0.45 -10.55 -1.70
CA LYS A 72 -0.66 -9.75 -2.20
C LYS A 72 -0.19 -8.75 -3.25
N LYS A 73 -0.91 -8.68 -4.36
CA LYS A 73 -0.66 -7.70 -5.42
C LYS A 73 -1.70 -6.59 -5.39
N ILE A 74 -1.19 -5.38 -5.19
CA ILE A 74 -1.99 -4.16 -5.14
C ILE A 74 -1.73 -3.37 -6.40
N TYR A 75 -2.80 -3.03 -7.11
CA TYR A 75 -2.71 -2.16 -8.27
C TYR A 75 -3.16 -0.75 -7.91
N LEU A 76 -2.45 0.24 -8.42
CA LEU A 76 -2.74 1.66 -8.25
C LEU A 76 -3.28 2.18 -9.58
N LEU A 77 -4.56 2.55 -9.62
CA LEU A 77 -5.14 3.13 -10.84
C LEU A 77 -4.42 4.43 -11.20
N ARG A 78 -4.18 4.60 -12.48
CA ARG A 78 -3.54 5.77 -13.08
C ARG A 78 -4.27 6.16 -14.37
N GLY A 79 -4.21 7.44 -14.71
CA GLY A 79 -4.81 7.98 -15.92
C GLY A 79 -5.84 9.08 -15.64
N HIS A 80 -6.33 9.19 -14.40
CA HIS A 80 -7.41 10.12 -14.03
C HIS A 80 -6.94 11.20 -13.05
N GLY A 81 -5.62 11.47 -13.01
CA GLY A 81 -5.02 12.47 -12.12
C GLY A 81 -4.97 12.05 -10.66
N GLU A 82 -4.89 10.75 -10.42
CA GLU A 82 -4.79 10.18 -9.09
C GLU A 82 -3.53 10.66 -8.35
N SER A 83 -3.69 10.87 -7.06
CA SER A 83 -2.57 11.16 -6.16
C SER A 83 -1.69 9.92 -5.97
N ALA A 84 -0.39 10.12 -5.76
CA ALA A 84 0.48 9.05 -5.31
C ALA A 84 0.09 8.61 -3.89
N ILE A 85 0.33 7.34 -3.56
CA ILE A 85 0.31 6.92 -2.16
C ILE A 85 1.50 7.53 -1.43
N SER A 86 1.38 7.75 -0.12
CA SER A 86 2.48 8.27 0.67
C SER A 86 3.63 7.25 0.73
N GLN A 87 4.85 7.76 0.96
CA GLN A 87 6.03 6.89 1.10
C GLN A 87 5.84 5.91 2.27
N GLU A 88 5.31 6.38 3.38
CA GLU A 88 5.05 5.56 4.58
C GLU A 88 4.08 4.42 4.29
N LEU A 89 3.02 4.68 3.52
CA LEU A 89 2.10 3.61 3.11
C LEU A 89 2.79 2.61 2.18
N GLY A 90 3.59 3.08 1.23
CA GLY A 90 4.38 2.21 0.34
C GLY A 90 5.34 1.30 1.10
N GLU A 91 6.03 1.84 2.09
CA GLU A 91 6.93 1.07 2.97
C GLU A 91 6.16 0.05 3.83
N LEU A 92 5.00 0.45 4.37
CA LEU A 92 4.13 -0.44 5.15
C LEU A 92 3.63 -1.62 4.32
N LEU A 93 3.20 -1.37 3.08
CA LEU A 93 2.77 -2.43 2.16
C LEU A 93 3.93 -3.40 1.87
N THR A 94 5.11 -2.88 1.57
CA THR A 94 6.30 -3.69 1.31
C THR A 94 6.71 -4.53 2.52
N LYS A 95 6.66 -3.95 3.74
CA LYS A 95 6.93 -4.68 4.99
C LYS A 95 5.97 -5.84 5.21
N ASN A 96 4.75 -5.74 4.71
CA ASN A 96 3.74 -6.80 4.80
C ASN A 96 3.70 -7.74 3.58
N SER A 97 4.78 -7.83 2.81
CA SER A 97 4.88 -8.68 1.61
C SER A 97 3.83 -8.36 0.53
N MET A 98 3.38 -7.12 0.48
CA MET A 98 2.47 -6.64 -0.55
C MET A 98 3.26 -5.90 -1.63
N THR A 99 3.04 -6.26 -2.87
CA THR A 99 3.67 -5.59 -4.02
C THR A 99 2.71 -4.59 -4.64
N THR A 100 3.22 -3.45 -5.09
CA THR A 100 2.41 -2.42 -5.74
C THR A 100 2.83 -2.25 -7.19
N SER A 101 1.85 -2.12 -8.10
CA SER A 101 2.05 -1.84 -9.52
C SER A 101 1.07 -0.77 -10.00
N ASN A 102 1.48 0.06 -10.95
CA ASN A 102 0.55 0.99 -11.58
C ASN A 102 -0.30 0.25 -12.62
N LEU A 103 -1.58 0.61 -12.71
CA LEU A 103 -2.53 0.12 -13.69
C LEU A 103 -3.14 1.29 -14.46
N ASN A 104 -3.05 1.26 -15.76
CA ASN A 104 -3.73 2.21 -16.64
C ASN A 104 -4.69 1.42 -17.54
N LEU A 105 -5.99 1.54 -17.31
CA LEU A 105 -7.01 0.80 -18.06
C LEU A 105 -7.12 1.21 -19.52
N LEU A 106 -6.67 2.42 -19.87
CA LEU A 106 -6.57 2.83 -21.27
C LEU A 106 -5.51 2.04 -22.06
N GLU A 107 -4.51 1.51 -21.36
CA GLU A 107 -3.41 0.76 -21.98
C GLU A 107 -3.63 -0.76 -21.90
N THR A 108 -4.17 -1.25 -20.76
CA THR A 108 -4.29 -2.69 -20.49
C THR A 108 -5.66 -3.26 -20.80
N ALA A 109 -6.68 -2.41 -20.96
CA ALA A 109 -8.08 -2.76 -21.22
C ALA A 109 -8.76 -3.67 -20.16
N SER A 110 -8.05 -4.20 -19.18
CA SER A 110 -8.61 -5.01 -18.09
C SER A 110 -7.80 -4.93 -16.81
N VAL A 111 -8.49 -5.16 -15.68
CA VAL A 111 -7.82 -5.37 -14.39
C VAL A 111 -7.16 -6.75 -14.42
N PRO A 112 -5.86 -6.87 -14.06
CA PRO A 112 -5.18 -8.17 -14.04
C PRO A 112 -5.83 -9.18 -13.09
N ASP A 113 -5.86 -10.45 -13.50
CA ASP A 113 -6.45 -11.54 -12.71
C ASP A 113 -5.79 -11.76 -11.35
N ASP A 114 -4.54 -11.30 -11.21
CA ASP A 114 -3.76 -11.39 -9.97
C ASP A 114 -3.90 -10.13 -9.09
N CYS A 115 -4.88 -9.29 -9.36
CA CYS A 115 -5.19 -8.11 -8.56
C CYS A 115 -5.94 -8.50 -7.27
N ASP A 116 -5.24 -8.46 -6.15
CA ASP A 116 -5.87 -8.64 -4.83
C ASP A 116 -6.61 -7.41 -4.34
N LEU A 117 -6.12 -6.22 -4.68
CA LEU A 117 -6.71 -4.93 -4.33
C LEU A 117 -6.36 -3.88 -5.37
N LEU A 118 -7.36 -3.17 -5.86
CA LEU A 118 -7.18 -1.96 -6.68
C LEU A 118 -7.37 -0.72 -5.81
N ILE A 119 -6.37 0.15 -5.77
CA ILE A 119 -6.45 1.44 -5.07
C ILE A 119 -6.65 2.56 -6.10
N ILE A 120 -7.68 3.35 -5.88
CA ILE A 120 -8.00 4.57 -6.64
C ILE A 120 -7.88 5.74 -5.68
N ASN A 121 -6.78 6.50 -5.78
CA ASN A 121 -6.44 7.52 -4.81
C ASN A 121 -6.69 8.93 -5.34
N ASN A 122 -7.81 9.52 -4.94
CA ASN A 122 -8.18 10.89 -5.24
C ASN A 122 -8.16 11.23 -6.73
N PRO A 123 -8.97 10.56 -7.58
CA PRO A 123 -9.06 10.87 -8.99
C PRO A 123 -9.61 12.29 -9.19
N THR A 124 -9.05 13.02 -10.16
CA THR A 124 -9.44 14.40 -10.50
C THR A 124 -10.07 14.53 -11.89
N SER A 125 -10.18 13.43 -12.65
CA SER A 125 -10.96 13.30 -13.86
C SER A 125 -11.74 11.99 -13.86
N ASP A 126 -12.81 11.95 -14.63
CA ASP A 126 -13.73 10.83 -14.63
C ASP A 126 -13.19 9.64 -15.45
N LEU A 127 -13.74 8.46 -15.20
CA LEU A 127 -13.52 7.26 -16.01
C LEU A 127 -14.12 7.42 -17.40
N GLY A 128 -13.50 6.83 -18.40
CA GLY A 128 -14.14 6.56 -19.68
C GLY A 128 -15.20 5.45 -19.55
N THR A 129 -16.11 5.37 -20.52
CA THR A 129 -17.20 4.36 -20.50
C THR A 129 -16.67 2.93 -20.48
N ASP A 130 -15.59 2.66 -21.22
CA ASP A 130 -14.98 1.32 -21.27
C ASP A 130 -14.31 0.98 -19.94
N GLU A 131 -13.65 1.94 -19.32
CA GLU A 131 -13.00 1.78 -18.00
C GLU A 131 -14.03 1.58 -16.88
N TYR A 132 -15.14 2.33 -16.91
CA TYR A 132 -16.27 2.11 -16.02
C TYR A 132 -16.81 0.68 -16.16
N THR A 133 -17.04 0.22 -17.39
CA THR A 133 -17.54 -1.13 -17.65
C THR A 133 -16.59 -2.19 -17.10
N GLU A 134 -15.29 -2.00 -17.28
CA GLU A 134 -14.27 -2.92 -16.78
C GLU A 134 -14.21 -2.94 -15.25
N LEU A 135 -14.22 -1.79 -14.60
CA LEU A 135 -14.24 -1.72 -13.13
C LEU A 135 -15.53 -2.29 -12.53
N HIS A 136 -16.66 -2.04 -13.17
CA HIS A 136 -17.94 -2.64 -12.78
C HIS A 136 -17.88 -4.17 -12.88
N ASN A 137 -17.34 -4.71 -13.98
CA ASN A 137 -17.19 -6.17 -14.16
C ASN A 137 -16.21 -6.76 -13.13
N TYR A 138 -15.09 -6.11 -12.88
CA TYR A 138 -14.12 -6.52 -11.88
C TYR A 138 -14.75 -6.61 -10.47
N LEU A 139 -15.50 -5.59 -10.07
CA LEU A 139 -16.22 -5.56 -8.80
C LEU A 139 -17.34 -6.63 -8.75
N TYR A 140 -18.09 -6.80 -9.84
CA TYR A 140 -19.17 -7.80 -9.92
C TYR A 140 -18.63 -9.24 -9.79
N GLN A 141 -17.40 -9.50 -10.22
CA GLN A 141 -16.70 -10.77 -10.07
C GLN A 141 -16.09 -10.97 -8.67
N GLY A 142 -16.26 -10.02 -7.76
CA GLY A 142 -15.75 -10.08 -6.39
C GLY A 142 -14.39 -9.44 -6.21
N GLY A 143 -13.97 -8.59 -7.12
CA GLY A 143 -12.76 -7.78 -6.99
C GLY A 143 -12.85 -6.79 -5.83
N ASN A 144 -11.70 -6.42 -5.27
CA ASN A 144 -11.62 -5.48 -4.15
C ASN A 144 -11.11 -4.12 -4.62
N VAL A 145 -11.85 -3.05 -4.27
CA VAL A 145 -11.46 -1.67 -4.58
C VAL A 145 -11.41 -0.83 -3.32
N LEU A 146 -10.33 -0.09 -3.14
CA LEU A 146 -10.24 0.99 -2.18
C LEU A 146 -10.28 2.32 -2.94
N LEU A 147 -11.44 3.00 -2.90
CA LEU A 147 -11.64 4.31 -3.49
C LEU A 147 -11.51 5.39 -2.42
N LEU A 148 -10.48 6.21 -2.53
CA LEU A 148 -10.28 7.40 -1.70
C LEU A 148 -10.67 8.62 -2.52
N ARG A 149 -11.70 9.33 -2.10
CA ARG A 149 -12.24 10.50 -2.79
C ARG A 149 -11.97 11.77 -2.00
N GLY A 150 -11.36 12.74 -2.67
CA GLY A 150 -11.27 14.11 -2.19
C GLY A 150 -12.38 15.00 -2.78
N VAL A 151 -12.44 16.24 -2.34
CA VAL A 151 -13.30 17.27 -2.94
C VAL A 151 -12.69 17.72 -4.26
N THR A 152 -13.50 17.78 -5.31
CA THR A 152 -13.11 18.25 -6.64
C THR A 152 -14.21 19.12 -7.23
N ASP A 153 -13.85 20.09 -8.06
CA ASP A 153 -14.75 20.97 -8.84
C ASP A 153 -15.26 20.30 -10.12
N LYS A 154 -14.74 19.12 -10.43
CA LYS A 154 -15.19 18.35 -11.57
C LYS A 154 -16.26 17.34 -11.19
N GLU A 155 -17.20 17.14 -12.08
CA GLU A 155 -18.16 16.07 -11.98
C GLU A 155 -17.49 14.75 -12.40
N LEU A 156 -17.59 13.74 -11.56
CA LEU A 156 -17.04 12.40 -11.80
C LEU A 156 -18.23 11.41 -11.88
N THR A 157 -18.98 11.51 -12.98
CA THR A 157 -20.27 10.83 -13.16
C THR A 157 -20.10 9.31 -13.09
N ASN A 158 -19.14 8.75 -13.85
CA ASN A 158 -18.92 7.31 -13.90
C ASN A 158 -18.41 6.74 -12.58
N PHE A 159 -17.56 7.49 -11.85
CA PHE A 159 -17.20 7.11 -10.48
C PHE A 159 -18.40 7.16 -9.53
N ASN A 160 -19.29 8.12 -9.68
CA ASN A 160 -20.47 8.23 -8.84
C ASN A 160 -21.45 7.08 -9.12
N GLU A 161 -21.70 6.76 -10.40
CA GLU A 161 -22.52 5.62 -10.78
C GLU A 161 -21.96 4.31 -10.24
N LEU A 162 -20.65 4.09 -10.35
CA LEU A 162 -19.99 2.92 -9.78
C LEU A 162 -20.24 2.77 -8.27
N MET A 163 -20.27 3.88 -7.54
CA MET A 163 -20.55 3.88 -6.10
C MET A 163 -22.04 3.67 -5.80
N GLU A 164 -22.92 4.23 -6.62
CA GLU A 164 -24.37 4.10 -6.48
C GLU A 164 -24.84 2.66 -6.65
N ASP A 165 -24.19 1.89 -7.51
CA ASP A 165 -24.43 0.46 -7.68
C ASP A 165 -24.23 -0.35 -6.36
N TYR A 166 -23.41 0.19 -5.45
CA TYR A 166 -23.16 -0.37 -4.11
C TYR A 166 -23.88 0.40 -2.99
N GLY A 167 -24.88 1.23 -3.35
CA GLY A 167 -25.69 1.99 -2.39
C GLY A 167 -24.96 3.15 -1.70
N MET A 168 -23.85 3.64 -2.27
CA MET A 168 -23.07 4.75 -1.75
C MET A 168 -23.32 6.01 -2.57
N THR A 169 -23.63 7.13 -1.91
CA THR A 169 -23.79 8.43 -2.58
C THR A 169 -22.69 9.38 -2.10
N MET A 170 -22.02 10.01 -3.04
CA MET A 170 -20.96 10.95 -2.76
C MET A 170 -21.51 12.35 -2.55
N VAL A 171 -21.17 12.96 -1.42
CA VAL A 171 -21.42 14.39 -1.17
C VAL A 171 -20.10 15.13 -1.32
N ASN A 172 -20.02 16.02 -2.32
CA ASN A 172 -18.81 16.79 -2.62
C ASN A 172 -18.68 17.99 -1.67
N SER A 173 -18.30 17.73 -0.42
CA SER A 173 -18.18 18.77 0.62
C SER A 173 -17.10 18.40 1.64
N TYR A 174 -16.67 19.40 2.41
CA TYR A 174 -15.77 19.20 3.54
C TYR A 174 -16.56 18.94 4.83
N ILE A 175 -16.06 18.02 5.65
CA ILE A 175 -16.53 17.84 7.01
C ILE A 175 -15.69 18.78 7.89
N GLY A 176 -16.33 19.78 8.51
CA GLY A 176 -15.71 20.67 9.49
C GLY A 176 -16.11 20.25 10.90
N ASP A 177 -15.13 20.07 11.78
CA ASP A 177 -15.36 20.00 13.22
C ASP A 177 -15.48 21.44 13.77
N ARG A 178 -16.43 21.68 14.69
CA ARG A 178 -16.69 22.97 15.30
C ARG A 178 -16.19 23.02 16.74
#